data_ea07ab563793adcc6551b39c0e69bb9f
#
_entry.id   ea07ab563793adcc6551b39c0e69bb9f
#
_cell.length_a   1.000
_cell.length_b   1.000
_cell.length_c   1.000
_cell.angle_alpha   90.00
_cell.angle_beta   90.00
_cell.angle_gamma   90.00
#
_symmetry.space_group_name_H-M   'P 1'
#
loop_
_entity.id
_entity.type
_entity.pdbx_description
1 polymer ?
#
loop_
_entity_poly.entity_id
_entity_poly.type
_entity_poly.pdbx_seq_one_letter_code
_entity_poly.pdbx_strand_id
1 'polypeptide(L)'
;MKNTAKNFMFYVAFVASLGGLLFGFDTAVISGAEKSIQVVYDLSDFSHGFTIAIALIGTIIGAFVCSKPVEKHGRLKALKIIAFLYFVSAVGSAAIIDWYSFLFFRFAGGLAVGASSVVGPMYIAEISPSRWRGRFVAFFQFNIVLGIVLAYFSNYWIHGIAHDWQWMLGVEAIPAIAFALLLYTVPESPRWLVKQDREAEARHVIKKVSNADIEQ
;
A
#
# COMPACT_ATOMS: atom_id res chain seq x y z
N MET A 1 13.94 -22.66 14.07
CA MET A 1 12.89 -22.61 13.02
C MET A 1 13.38 -23.43 11.84
N LYS A 2 12.60 -24.40 11.35
CA LYS A 2 12.90 -25.09 10.09
C LYS A 2 12.85 -24.04 8.96
N ASN A 3 13.71 -24.16 7.96
CA ASN A 3 13.85 -23.17 6.88
C ASN A 3 12.51 -22.80 6.20
N THR A 4 11.60 -23.74 6.08
CA THR A 4 10.28 -23.56 5.43
C THR A 4 9.40 -22.52 6.13
N ALA A 5 9.28 -22.55 7.47
CA ALA A 5 8.47 -21.58 8.21
C ALA A 5 9.09 -20.18 8.17
N LYS A 6 10.43 -20.10 8.22
CA LYS A 6 11.14 -18.84 8.07
C LYS A 6 10.89 -18.21 6.69
N ASN A 7 11.00 -19.01 5.64
CA ASN A 7 10.77 -18.55 4.26
C ASN A 7 9.33 -18.09 4.05
N PHE A 8 8.36 -18.81 4.60
CA PHE A 8 6.95 -18.43 4.52
C PHE A 8 6.68 -17.11 5.23
N MET A 9 7.26 -16.90 6.40
CA MET A 9 7.12 -15.67 7.16
C MET A 9 7.76 -14.48 6.43
N PHE A 10 8.95 -14.66 5.83
CA PHE A 10 9.56 -13.64 4.96
C PHE A 10 8.68 -13.30 3.77
N TYR A 11 8.09 -14.31 3.15
CA TYR A 11 7.17 -14.12 2.04
C TYR A 11 5.94 -13.30 2.43
N VAL A 12 5.29 -13.64 3.56
CA VAL A 12 4.13 -12.90 4.05
C VAL A 12 4.50 -11.44 4.39
N ALA A 13 5.64 -11.23 5.05
CA ALA A 13 6.14 -9.89 5.35
C ALA A 13 6.48 -9.10 4.07
N PHE A 14 7.06 -9.76 3.07
CA PHE A 14 7.33 -9.15 1.77
C PHE A 14 6.04 -8.72 1.08
N VAL A 15 5.05 -9.60 0.97
CA VAL A 15 3.75 -9.27 0.37
C VAL A 15 3.10 -8.08 1.08
N ALA A 16 3.04 -8.11 2.41
CA ALA A 16 2.45 -7.02 3.18
C ALA A 16 3.22 -5.69 3.01
N SER A 17 4.55 -5.76 2.86
CA SER A 17 5.40 -4.58 2.70
C SER A 17 5.31 -3.93 1.31
N LEU A 18 4.69 -4.59 0.31
CA LEU A 18 4.37 -3.95 -0.97
C LEU A 18 3.39 -2.78 -0.79
N GLY A 19 2.54 -2.80 0.24
CA GLY A 19 1.76 -1.63 0.62
C GLY A 19 2.64 -0.43 1.02
N GLY A 20 3.79 -0.68 1.64
CA GLY A 20 4.80 0.35 1.91
C GLY A 20 5.49 0.83 0.64
N LEU A 21 5.81 -0.06 -0.29
CA LEU A 21 6.39 0.31 -1.58
C LEU A 21 5.45 1.23 -2.37
N LEU A 22 4.16 0.89 -2.44
CA LEU A 22 3.14 1.74 -3.08
C LEU A 22 2.99 3.08 -2.38
N PHE A 23 3.03 3.11 -1.04
CA PHE A 23 3.06 4.37 -0.29
C PHE A 23 4.21 5.27 -0.73
N GLY A 24 5.43 4.74 -0.77
CA GLY A 24 6.61 5.50 -1.20
C GLY A 24 6.51 5.95 -2.65
N PHE A 25 6.03 5.07 -3.52
CA PHE A 25 5.88 5.34 -4.94
C PHE A 25 4.87 6.47 -5.19
N ASP A 26 3.63 6.36 -4.67
CA ASP A 26 2.58 7.37 -4.84
C ASP A 26 3.00 8.76 -4.30
N THR A 27 3.70 8.78 -3.16
CA THR A 27 4.17 10.03 -2.57
C THR A 27 5.23 10.73 -3.43
N ALA A 28 6.11 9.96 -4.10
CA ALA A 28 7.23 10.53 -4.85
C ALA A 28 6.93 10.75 -6.33
N VAL A 29 6.04 9.96 -6.93
CA VAL A 29 5.76 10.01 -8.38
C VAL A 29 5.24 11.37 -8.83
N ILE A 30 4.48 12.06 -7.98
CA ILE A 30 3.89 13.37 -8.29
C ILE A 30 4.97 14.42 -8.60
N SER A 31 6.16 14.33 -8.00
CA SER A 31 7.25 15.30 -8.20
C SER A 31 7.75 15.37 -9.64
N GLY A 32 7.60 14.29 -10.42
CA GLY A 32 7.94 14.29 -11.85
C GLY A 32 6.82 14.85 -12.73
N ALA A 33 5.59 14.74 -12.28
CA ALA A 33 4.39 15.10 -13.05
C ALA A 33 3.86 16.51 -12.74
N GLU A 34 4.21 17.12 -11.59
CA GLU A 34 3.58 18.34 -11.05
C GLU A 34 3.58 19.52 -12.02
N LYS A 35 4.71 19.77 -12.71
CA LYS A 35 4.82 20.89 -13.66
C LYS A 35 3.98 20.68 -14.90
N SER A 36 3.95 19.46 -15.43
CA SER A 36 3.11 19.09 -16.58
C SER A 36 1.63 19.21 -16.22
N ILE A 37 1.24 18.80 -15.02
CA ILE A 37 -0.13 18.92 -14.50
C ILE A 37 -0.54 20.39 -14.37
N GLN A 38 0.33 21.25 -13.84
CA GLN A 38 0.07 22.68 -13.71
C GLN A 38 -0.22 23.32 -15.07
N VAL A 39 0.57 22.99 -16.09
CA VAL A 39 0.42 23.52 -17.45
C VAL A 39 -0.83 22.97 -18.14
N VAL A 40 -1.06 21.65 -18.05
CA VAL A 40 -2.19 20.99 -18.75
C VAL A 40 -3.54 21.48 -18.26
N TYR A 41 -3.68 21.73 -16.95
CA TYR A 41 -4.94 22.20 -16.36
C TYR A 41 -5.00 23.73 -16.16
N ASP A 42 -3.98 24.48 -16.61
CA ASP A 42 -3.86 25.94 -16.45
C ASP A 42 -4.10 26.38 -14.99
N LEU A 43 -3.40 25.75 -14.06
CA LEU A 43 -3.62 25.94 -12.63
C LEU A 43 -2.89 27.17 -12.09
N SER A 44 -3.62 27.99 -11.34
CA SER A 44 -3.00 29.00 -10.48
C SER A 44 -2.10 28.35 -9.42
N ASP A 45 -1.17 29.08 -8.82
CA ASP A 45 -0.27 28.55 -7.77
C ASP A 45 -1.04 27.96 -6.59
N PHE A 46 -2.17 28.54 -6.21
CA PHE A 46 -3.02 28.01 -5.16
C PHE A 46 -3.65 26.68 -5.57
N SER A 47 -4.25 26.59 -6.76
CA SER A 47 -4.88 25.36 -7.27
C SER A 47 -3.84 24.26 -7.49
N HIS A 48 -2.64 24.60 -7.93
CA HIS A 48 -1.52 23.69 -8.07
C HIS A 48 -1.10 23.11 -6.70
N GLY A 49 -0.87 23.98 -5.71
CA GLY A 49 -0.57 23.53 -4.34
C GLY A 49 -1.67 22.65 -3.74
N PHE A 50 -2.95 22.98 -3.98
CA PHE A 50 -4.07 22.16 -3.55
C PHE A 50 -4.09 20.80 -4.25
N THR A 51 -3.76 20.73 -5.54
CA THR A 51 -3.67 19.48 -6.32
C THR A 51 -2.63 18.52 -5.75
N ILE A 52 -1.51 19.04 -5.26
CA ILE A 52 -0.50 18.22 -4.58
C ILE A 52 -0.98 17.83 -3.18
N ALA A 53 -1.57 18.77 -2.44
CA ALA A 53 -1.99 18.55 -1.06
C ALA A 53 -3.18 17.61 -0.90
N ILE A 54 -4.04 17.44 -1.92
CA ILE A 54 -5.26 16.63 -1.81
C ILE A 54 -4.96 15.16 -1.44
N ALA A 55 -3.87 14.59 -1.94
CA ALA A 55 -3.43 13.25 -1.59
C ALA A 55 -2.99 13.17 -0.11
N LEU A 56 -2.33 14.20 0.41
CA LEU A 56 -1.94 14.28 1.84
C LEU A 56 -3.17 14.37 2.75
N ILE A 57 -4.18 15.15 2.35
CA ILE A 57 -5.46 15.21 3.06
C ILE A 57 -6.12 13.82 3.09
N GLY A 58 -6.13 13.13 1.93
CA GLY A 58 -6.59 11.75 1.85
C GLY A 58 -5.81 10.82 2.78
N THR A 59 -4.49 10.97 2.87
CA THR A 59 -3.61 10.16 3.74
C THR A 59 -3.99 10.32 5.21
N ILE A 60 -4.19 11.54 5.67
CA ILE A 60 -4.62 11.80 7.06
C ILE A 60 -5.97 11.11 7.33
N ILE A 61 -6.95 11.33 6.46
CA ILE A 61 -8.29 10.75 6.62
C ILE A 61 -8.22 9.22 6.56
N GLY A 62 -7.49 8.65 5.61
CA GLY A 62 -7.32 7.21 5.44
C GLY A 62 -6.73 6.52 6.67
N ALA A 63 -5.72 7.15 7.29
CA ALA A 63 -5.09 6.63 8.52
C ALA A 63 -6.08 6.60 9.70
N PHE A 64 -6.94 7.59 9.84
CA PHE A 64 -7.93 7.62 10.93
C PHE A 64 -9.14 6.71 10.66
N VAL A 65 -9.65 6.69 9.43
CA VAL A 65 -10.88 5.98 9.10
C VAL A 65 -10.68 4.47 9.00
N CYS A 66 -9.47 4.00 8.64
CA CYS A 66 -9.20 2.58 8.42
C CYS A 66 -9.41 1.69 9.66
N SER A 67 -9.30 2.22 10.88
CA SER A 67 -9.30 1.45 12.12
C SER A 67 -10.56 0.58 12.30
N LYS A 68 -11.76 1.18 12.16
CA LYS A 68 -13.04 0.47 12.32
C LYS A 68 -13.26 -0.63 11.26
N PRO A 69 -13.09 -0.37 9.94
CA PRO A 69 -13.17 -1.41 8.91
C PRO A 69 -12.20 -2.56 9.14
N VAL A 70 -10.97 -2.27 9.56
CA VAL A 70 -9.92 -3.27 9.80
C VAL A 70 -10.28 -4.18 10.97
N GLU A 71 -10.82 -3.66 12.05
CA GLU A 71 -11.29 -4.48 13.18
C GLU A 71 -12.46 -5.37 12.80
N LYS A 72 -13.41 -4.85 12.05
CA LYS A 72 -14.63 -5.58 11.67
C LYS A 72 -14.39 -6.64 10.60
N HIS A 73 -13.61 -6.34 9.56
CA HIS A 73 -13.50 -7.18 8.36
C HIS A 73 -12.18 -7.94 8.23
N GLY A 74 -11.21 -7.67 9.10
CA GLY A 74 -9.88 -8.28 9.07
C GLY A 74 -8.84 -7.46 8.33
N ARG A 75 -7.57 -7.82 8.59
CA ARG A 75 -6.42 -7.10 8.05
C ARG A 75 -6.23 -7.39 6.59
N LEU A 76 -6.36 -8.65 6.20
CA LEU A 76 -6.18 -9.07 4.81
C LEU A 76 -7.23 -8.47 3.88
N LYS A 77 -8.51 -8.44 4.30
CA LYS A 77 -9.56 -7.81 3.51
C LYS A 77 -9.34 -6.30 3.36
N ALA A 78 -8.90 -5.64 4.43
CA ALA A 78 -8.54 -4.23 4.38
C ALA A 78 -7.38 -3.97 3.41
N LEU A 79 -6.31 -4.78 3.45
CA LEU A 79 -5.19 -4.67 2.51
C LEU A 79 -5.63 -4.87 1.04
N LYS A 80 -6.57 -5.78 0.77
CA LYS A 80 -7.14 -5.95 -0.58
C LYS A 80 -7.90 -4.72 -1.06
N ILE A 81 -8.68 -4.08 -0.18
CA ILE A 81 -9.37 -2.82 -0.49
C ILE A 81 -8.35 -1.71 -0.75
N ILE A 82 -7.30 -1.63 0.06
CA ILE A 82 -6.19 -0.67 -0.12
C ILE A 82 -5.51 -0.88 -1.47
N ALA A 83 -5.18 -2.12 -1.84
CA ALA A 83 -4.58 -2.45 -3.14
C ALA A 83 -5.48 -2.05 -4.31
N PHE A 84 -6.79 -2.26 -4.18
CA PHE A 84 -7.78 -1.82 -5.17
C PHE A 84 -7.84 -0.30 -5.29
N LEU A 85 -7.81 0.43 -4.17
CA LEU A 85 -7.79 1.89 -4.18
C LEU A 85 -6.52 2.45 -4.83
N TYR A 86 -5.35 1.87 -4.57
CA TYR A 86 -4.11 2.23 -5.28
C TYR A 86 -4.24 2.04 -6.79
N PHE A 87 -4.75 0.89 -7.21
CA PHE A 87 -4.95 0.60 -8.62
C PHE A 87 -5.92 1.60 -9.28
N VAL A 88 -7.07 1.85 -8.65
CA VAL A 88 -8.08 2.80 -9.15
C VAL A 88 -7.51 4.23 -9.21
N SER A 89 -6.73 4.63 -8.20
CA SER A 89 -6.07 5.93 -8.18
C SER A 89 -5.07 6.06 -9.34
N ALA A 90 -4.18 5.09 -9.51
CA ALA A 90 -3.16 5.11 -10.54
C ALA A 90 -3.76 5.19 -11.95
N VAL A 91 -4.71 4.28 -12.25
CA VAL A 91 -5.38 4.24 -13.57
C VAL A 91 -6.26 5.47 -13.76
N GLY A 92 -7.03 5.86 -12.75
CA GLY A 92 -7.93 7.01 -12.82
C GLY A 92 -7.16 8.32 -13.02
N SER A 93 -6.10 8.54 -12.25
CA SER A 93 -5.25 9.75 -12.39
C SER A 93 -4.56 9.83 -13.75
N ALA A 94 -4.18 8.68 -14.33
CA ALA A 94 -3.54 8.61 -15.64
C ALA A 94 -4.51 8.79 -16.82
N ALA A 95 -5.74 8.32 -16.69
CA ALA A 95 -6.71 8.25 -17.80
C ALA A 95 -7.56 9.52 -17.94
N ILE A 96 -7.69 10.34 -16.90
CA ILE A 96 -8.65 11.44 -16.84
C ILE A 96 -8.02 12.76 -17.29
N ILE A 97 -8.82 13.53 -18.04
CA ILE A 97 -8.45 14.85 -18.59
C ILE A 97 -9.04 16.00 -17.75
N ASP A 98 -10.07 15.70 -16.93
CA ASP A 98 -10.74 16.71 -16.09
C ASP A 98 -10.06 16.86 -14.73
N TRP A 99 -9.79 18.09 -14.31
CA TRP A 99 -9.10 18.42 -13.07
C TRP A 99 -9.84 17.94 -11.81
N TYR A 100 -11.16 18.12 -11.73
CA TYR A 100 -11.93 17.70 -10.54
C TYR A 100 -11.91 16.18 -10.35
N SER A 101 -12.05 15.44 -11.44
CA SER A 101 -11.93 13.98 -11.42
C SER A 101 -10.51 13.54 -11.08
N PHE A 102 -9.49 14.24 -11.57
CA PHE A 102 -8.10 14.00 -11.17
C PHE A 102 -7.92 14.16 -9.64
N LEU A 103 -8.44 15.25 -9.06
CA LEU A 103 -8.41 15.46 -7.60
C LEU A 103 -9.09 14.31 -6.83
N PHE A 104 -10.23 13.81 -7.34
CA PHE A 104 -10.93 12.69 -6.72
C PHE A 104 -10.06 11.42 -6.69
N PHE A 105 -9.39 11.08 -7.79
CA PHE A 105 -8.52 9.89 -7.83
C PHE A 105 -7.27 10.06 -6.98
N ARG A 106 -6.66 11.24 -6.96
CA ARG A 106 -5.55 11.56 -6.06
C ARG A 106 -5.95 11.48 -4.59
N PHE A 107 -7.13 11.94 -4.24
CA PHE A 107 -7.68 11.79 -2.89
C PHE A 107 -7.90 10.31 -2.52
N ALA A 108 -8.44 9.51 -3.45
CA ALA A 108 -8.62 8.07 -3.24
C ALA A 108 -7.28 7.34 -3.05
N GLY A 109 -6.24 7.71 -3.81
CA GLY A 109 -4.86 7.24 -3.61
C GLY A 109 -4.34 7.61 -2.22
N GLY A 110 -4.54 8.86 -1.81
CA GLY A 110 -4.20 9.30 -0.46
C GLY A 110 -4.87 8.46 0.63
N LEU A 111 -6.17 8.14 0.50
CA LEU A 111 -6.84 7.22 1.44
C LEU A 111 -6.15 5.86 1.51
N ALA A 112 -5.72 5.31 0.37
CA ALA A 112 -4.98 4.05 0.32
C ALA A 112 -3.62 4.16 1.01
N VAL A 113 -2.87 5.24 0.77
CA VAL A 113 -1.59 5.56 1.41
C VAL A 113 -1.74 5.60 2.94
N GLY A 114 -2.72 6.37 3.44
CA GLY A 114 -2.97 6.50 4.87
C GLY A 114 -3.40 5.19 5.53
N ALA A 115 -4.31 4.47 4.92
CA ALA A 115 -4.74 3.16 5.43
C ALA A 115 -3.58 2.14 5.40
N SER A 116 -2.77 2.12 4.33
CA SER A 116 -1.62 1.22 4.20
C SER A 116 -0.56 1.44 5.27
N SER A 117 -0.31 2.71 5.64
CA SER A 117 0.68 3.08 6.67
C SER A 117 0.33 2.52 8.06
N VAL A 118 -0.95 2.26 8.31
CA VAL A 118 -1.45 1.67 9.57
C VAL A 118 -1.59 0.15 9.46
N VAL A 119 -2.30 -0.31 8.43
CA VAL A 119 -2.70 -1.73 8.30
C VAL A 119 -1.52 -2.63 7.96
N GLY A 120 -0.60 -2.18 7.12
CA GLY A 120 0.57 -2.95 6.70
C GLY A 120 1.47 -3.35 7.88
N PRO A 121 2.02 -2.39 8.65
CA PRO A 121 2.81 -2.69 9.84
C PRO A 121 2.05 -3.47 10.91
N MET A 122 0.75 -3.18 11.10
CA MET A 122 -0.12 -3.90 12.03
C MET A 122 -0.22 -5.38 11.65
N TYR A 123 -0.53 -5.70 10.39
CA TYR A 123 -0.62 -7.07 9.91
C TYR A 123 0.72 -7.81 10.06
N ILE A 124 1.82 -7.18 9.68
CA ILE A 124 3.17 -7.73 9.83
C ILE A 124 3.47 -8.02 11.31
N ALA A 125 3.14 -7.10 12.21
CA ALA A 125 3.38 -7.26 13.65
C ALA A 125 2.53 -8.38 14.28
N GLU A 126 1.32 -8.60 13.79
CA GLU A 126 0.41 -9.64 14.31
C GLU A 126 0.76 -11.04 13.82
N ILE A 127 1.30 -11.18 12.61
CA ILE A 127 1.66 -12.49 12.05
C ILE A 127 3.10 -12.90 12.42
N SER A 128 3.93 -11.95 12.84
CA SER A 128 5.34 -12.19 13.12
C SER A 128 5.59 -12.62 14.57
N PRO A 129 6.44 -13.65 14.82
CA PRO A 129 6.93 -13.98 16.15
C PRO A 129 7.65 -12.78 16.79
N SER A 130 7.54 -12.67 18.12
CA SER A 130 8.08 -11.53 18.88
C SER A 130 9.55 -11.21 18.57
N ARG A 131 10.37 -12.26 18.38
CA ARG A 131 11.82 -12.13 18.09
C ARG A 131 12.11 -11.42 16.75
N TRP A 132 11.22 -11.54 15.74
CA TRP A 132 11.43 -11.05 14.36
C TRP A 132 10.57 -9.83 14.02
N ARG A 133 9.58 -9.52 14.88
CA ARG A 133 8.58 -8.47 14.63
C ARG A 133 9.20 -7.13 14.25
N GLY A 134 10.17 -6.63 15.02
CA GLY A 134 10.82 -5.35 14.74
C GLY A 134 11.53 -5.32 13.38
N ARG A 135 12.18 -6.44 12.98
CA ARG A 135 12.86 -6.54 11.69
C ARG A 135 11.90 -6.51 10.50
N PHE A 136 10.74 -7.18 10.62
CA PHE A 136 9.76 -7.19 9.54
C PHE A 136 8.99 -5.87 9.43
N VAL A 137 8.73 -5.19 10.54
CA VAL A 137 8.18 -3.83 10.50
C VAL A 137 9.19 -2.84 9.90
N ALA A 138 10.48 -2.97 10.23
CA ALA A 138 11.54 -2.18 9.58
C ALA A 138 11.64 -2.48 8.07
N PHE A 139 11.36 -3.72 7.64
CA PHE A 139 11.32 -4.07 6.23
C PHE A 139 10.18 -3.36 5.48
N PHE A 140 9.02 -3.14 6.12
CA PHE A 140 7.97 -2.29 5.57
C PHE A 140 8.48 -0.87 5.33
N GLN A 141 9.19 -0.29 6.30
CA GLN A 141 9.78 1.04 6.17
C GLN A 141 10.84 1.11 5.04
N PHE A 142 11.67 0.07 4.93
CA PHE A 142 12.62 -0.05 3.82
C PHE A 142 11.92 -0.04 2.46
N ASN A 143 10.78 -0.73 2.33
CA ASN A 143 10.01 -0.74 1.08
C ASN A 143 9.39 0.63 0.74
N ILE A 144 9.06 1.47 1.73
CA ILE A 144 8.66 2.87 1.46
C ILE A 144 9.80 3.61 0.74
N VAL A 145 11.02 3.53 1.28
CA VAL A 145 12.19 4.18 0.67
C VAL A 145 12.48 3.61 -0.73
N LEU A 146 12.37 2.29 -0.88
CA LEU A 146 12.53 1.63 -2.18
C LEU A 146 11.48 2.12 -3.19
N GLY A 147 10.23 2.29 -2.76
CA GLY A 147 9.15 2.84 -3.58
C GLY A 147 9.45 4.25 -4.07
N ILE A 148 9.97 5.12 -3.18
CA ILE A 148 10.42 6.46 -3.55
C ILE A 148 11.51 6.40 -4.63
N VAL A 149 12.51 5.57 -4.45
CA VAL A 149 13.61 5.40 -5.41
C VAL A 149 13.07 4.93 -6.76
N LEU A 150 12.18 3.92 -6.77
CA LEU A 150 11.58 3.41 -8.01
C LEU A 150 10.71 4.46 -8.71
N ALA A 151 10.01 5.31 -7.98
CA ALA A 151 9.23 6.41 -8.55
C ALA A 151 10.14 7.42 -9.27
N TYR A 152 11.27 7.81 -8.65
CA TYR A 152 12.23 8.70 -9.32
C TYR A 152 12.85 8.08 -10.56
N PHE A 153 13.20 6.79 -10.52
CA PHE A 153 13.72 6.09 -11.71
C PHE A 153 12.67 6.00 -12.81
N SER A 154 11.41 5.67 -12.49
CA SER A 154 10.35 5.62 -13.49
C SER A 154 10.08 7.00 -14.10
N ASN A 155 10.03 8.05 -13.30
CA ASN A 155 9.89 9.42 -13.78
C ASN A 155 11.02 9.82 -14.72
N TYR A 156 12.28 9.47 -14.39
CA TYR A 156 13.44 9.76 -15.22
C TYR A 156 13.36 9.11 -16.61
N TRP A 157 12.93 7.85 -16.68
CA TRP A 157 12.80 7.14 -17.96
C TRP A 157 11.58 7.54 -18.79
N ILE A 158 10.50 7.97 -18.13
CA ILE A 158 9.25 8.37 -18.78
C ILE A 158 9.31 9.85 -19.22
N HIS A 159 10.16 10.66 -18.60
CA HIS A 159 10.25 12.09 -18.89
C HIS A 159 10.55 12.35 -20.38
N GLY A 160 9.79 13.29 -20.99
CA GLY A 160 9.91 13.68 -22.39
C GLY A 160 9.17 12.81 -23.40
N ILE A 161 8.47 11.78 -22.98
CA ILE A 161 7.54 11.00 -23.83
C ILE A 161 6.21 11.79 -23.94
N ALA A 162 5.49 11.62 -25.03
CA ALA A 162 4.16 12.23 -25.18
C ALA A 162 3.25 11.80 -24.01
N HIS A 163 2.62 12.77 -23.34
CA HIS A 163 1.78 12.55 -22.16
C HIS A 163 2.54 11.93 -20.98
N ASP A 164 3.79 12.32 -20.76
CA ASP A 164 4.69 11.74 -19.77
C ASP A 164 4.09 11.70 -18.35
N TRP A 165 3.43 12.76 -17.90
CA TRP A 165 2.82 12.83 -16.57
C TRP A 165 1.75 11.73 -16.36
N GLN A 166 0.98 11.38 -17.42
CA GLN A 166 -0.02 10.30 -17.34
C GLN A 166 0.65 8.95 -17.18
N TRP A 167 1.72 8.68 -17.94
CA TRP A 167 2.48 7.45 -17.82
C TRP A 167 3.20 7.35 -16.48
N MET A 168 3.74 8.46 -15.95
CA MET A 168 4.38 8.50 -14.62
C MET A 168 3.40 8.03 -13.55
N LEU A 169 2.18 8.57 -13.51
CA LEU A 169 1.15 8.16 -12.56
C LEU A 169 0.62 6.74 -12.85
N GLY A 170 0.41 6.41 -14.12
CA GLY A 170 -0.18 5.13 -14.53
C GLY A 170 0.71 3.91 -14.25
N VAL A 171 2.04 4.06 -14.26
CA VAL A 171 2.97 2.95 -14.03
C VAL A 171 2.83 2.34 -12.64
N GLU A 172 2.32 3.09 -11.67
CA GLU A 172 2.00 2.60 -10.33
C GLU A 172 0.95 1.47 -10.34
N ALA A 173 0.11 1.39 -11.37
CA ALA A 173 -0.85 0.30 -11.50
C ALA A 173 -0.18 -1.08 -11.54
N ILE A 174 1.06 -1.19 -12.05
CA ILE A 174 1.79 -2.45 -12.13
C ILE A 174 2.06 -3.04 -10.74
N PRO A 175 2.76 -2.34 -9.82
CA PRO A 175 2.96 -2.84 -8.47
C PRO A 175 1.64 -2.94 -7.67
N ALA A 176 0.63 -2.13 -7.96
CA ALA A 176 -0.68 -2.24 -7.31
C ALA A 176 -1.40 -3.55 -7.67
N ILE A 177 -1.37 -3.96 -8.94
CA ILE A 177 -1.90 -5.26 -9.39
C ILE A 177 -1.10 -6.40 -8.75
N ALA A 178 0.24 -6.32 -8.76
CA ALA A 178 1.08 -7.34 -8.14
C ALA A 178 0.74 -7.49 -6.64
N PHE A 179 0.59 -6.39 -5.91
CA PHE A 179 0.18 -6.40 -4.52
C PHE A 179 -1.20 -7.04 -4.35
N ALA A 180 -2.20 -6.62 -5.13
CA ALA A 180 -3.55 -7.18 -5.08
C ALA A 180 -3.56 -8.71 -5.28
N LEU A 181 -2.84 -9.21 -6.28
CA LEU A 181 -2.77 -10.64 -6.59
C LEU A 181 -2.05 -11.42 -5.49
N LEU A 182 -0.92 -10.91 -5.00
CA LEU A 182 -0.15 -11.58 -3.95
C LEU A 182 -0.89 -11.63 -2.61
N LEU A 183 -1.78 -10.69 -2.31
CA LEU A 183 -2.63 -10.73 -1.12
C LEU A 183 -3.61 -11.93 -1.08
N TYR A 184 -3.83 -12.63 -2.19
CA TYR A 184 -4.63 -13.88 -2.17
C TYR A 184 -3.82 -15.10 -1.72
N THR A 185 -2.50 -14.98 -1.63
CA THR A 185 -1.60 -16.09 -1.27
C THR A 185 -1.18 -16.08 0.20
N VAL A 186 -1.51 -15.03 0.94
CA VAL A 186 -1.16 -14.86 2.35
C VAL A 186 -2.38 -15.06 3.27
N PRO A 187 -2.19 -15.59 4.49
CA PRO A 187 -3.28 -15.87 5.42
C PRO A 187 -3.75 -14.60 6.14
N GLU A 188 -4.93 -14.67 6.75
CA GLU A 188 -5.41 -13.62 7.66
C GLU A 188 -4.62 -13.60 8.98
N SER A 189 -4.67 -12.47 9.70
CA SER A 189 -4.02 -12.32 11.01
C SER A 189 -4.56 -13.33 12.03
N PRO A 190 -3.68 -14.14 12.67
CA PRO A 190 -4.12 -15.07 13.70
C PRO A 190 -4.75 -14.36 14.91
N ARG A 191 -4.28 -13.16 15.26
CA ARG A 191 -4.88 -12.35 16.34
C ARG A 191 -6.31 -11.94 16.02
N TRP A 192 -6.58 -11.56 14.80
CA TRP A 192 -7.93 -11.20 14.38
C TRP A 192 -8.84 -12.42 14.32
N LEU A 193 -8.34 -13.56 13.82
CA LEU A 193 -9.11 -14.83 13.77
C LEU A 193 -9.57 -15.26 15.15
N VAL A 194 -8.71 -15.18 16.18
CA VAL A 194 -9.08 -15.49 17.57
C VAL A 194 -10.17 -14.54 18.07
N LYS A 195 -10.10 -13.25 17.76
CA LYS A 195 -11.16 -12.27 18.13
C LYS A 195 -12.51 -12.53 17.49
N GLN A 196 -12.54 -13.34 16.41
CA GLN A 196 -13.74 -13.72 15.67
C GLN A 196 -14.19 -15.16 15.99
N ASP A 197 -13.70 -15.74 17.10
CA ASP A 197 -13.98 -17.12 17.52
C ASP A 197 -13.60 -18.20 16.46
N ARG A 198 -12.67 -17.89 15.55
CA ARG A 198 -12.14 -18.76 14.49
C ARG A 198 -10.81 -19.41 14.90
N GLU A 199 -10.79 -20.01 16.08
CA GLU A 199 -9.55 -20.55 16.68
C GLU A 199 -8.87 -21.64 15.82
N ALA A 200 -9.62 -22.51 15.17
CA ALA A 200 -9.06 -23.58 14.34
C ALA A 200 -8.21 -23.00 13.18
N GLU A 201 -8.68 -21.93 12.55
CA GLU A 201 -7.94 -21.27 11.49
C GLU A 201 -6.73 -20.51 12.04
N ALA A 202 -6.87 -19.86 13.20
CA ALA A 202 -5.76 -19.18 13.86
C ALA A 202 -4.63 -20.17 14.19
N ARG A 203 -4.94 -21.34 14.75
CA ARG A 203 -3.98 -22.41 15.02
C ARG A 203 -3.28 -22.91 13.75
N HIS A 204 -4.01 -23.05 12.64
CA HIS A 204 -3.42 -23.42 11.35
C HIS A 204 -2.41 -22.40 10.85
N VAL A 205 -2.74 -21.09 10.92
CA VAL A 205 -1.82 -20.01 10.52
C VAL A 205 -0.58 -20.00 11.42
N ILE A 206 -0.75 -20.11 12.74
CA ILE A 206 0.36 -20.14 13.68
C ILE A 206 1.30 -21.33 13.41
N LYS A 207 0.76 -22.52 13.12
CA LYS A 207 1.58 -23.67 12.73
C LYS A 207 2.42 -23.40 11.49
N LYS A 208 1.86 -22.74 10.47
CA LYS A 208 2.60 -22.38 9.25
C LYS A 208 3.72 -21.38 9.52
N VAL A 209 3.49 -20.43 10.42
CA VAL A 209 4.41 -19.30 10.67
C VAL A 209 5.48 -19.69 11.70
N SER A 210 5.15 -20.45 12.74
CA SER A 210 6.07 -20.70 13.85
C SER A 210 6.69 -22.09 13.85
N ASN A 211 6.12 -23.08 13.14
CA ASN A 211 6.44 -24.51 13.32
C ASN A 211 6.40 -24.92 14.81
N ALA A 212 5.70 -24.19 15.66
CA ALA A 212 5.51 -24.57 17.04
C ALA A 212 4.45 -25.67 17.07
N ASP A 213 4.81 -26.81 17.60
CA ASP A 213 3.83 -27.80 18.05
C ASP A 213 3.04 -27.14 19.18
N ILE A 214 1.82 -26.72 18.86
CA ILE A 214 0.88 -26.18 19.86
C ILE A 214 0.21 -27.39 20.49
N GLU A 215 0.99 -28.13 21.27
CA GLU A 215 0.53 -28.99 22.36
C GLU A 215 0.89 -28.25 23.65
N GLN A 216 0.00 -27.37 24.08
CA GLN A 216 -0.31 -27.05 25.49
C GLN A 216 -1.50 -26.11 25.50
#